data_0260c393266d2f2221b00946b855a015
#
_entry.id   0260c393266d2f2221b00946b855a015
#
_cell.length_a   1.000
_cell.length_b   1.000
_cell.length_c   1.000
_cell.angle_alpha   90.00
_cell.angle_beta   90.00
_cell.angle_gamma   90.00
#
_symmetry.space_group_name_H-M   'P 1'
#
loop_
_entity.id
_entity.type
_entity.pdbx_description
1 polymer ?
#
loop_
_entity_poly.entity_id
_entity_poly.type
_entity_poly.pdbx_seq_one_letter_code
_entity_poly.pdbx_strand_id
1 'polypeptide(L)'
;VNDPKPNIHHPKSFAVMRDALEPAPLVALVQTPQDGAVVTFAGVARDNFDGRASARLTYDAYAEMAEPVLAQIAAEAQARYQIGRVAVHHRVGELAIGETAVLVVVAAPHRQAAFEAAAFIMDRIKEIAPIWKREHWAEGEPEWIGDEKTRRSP
;
A
#
# COMPACT_ATOMS: atom_id res chain seq x y z
N VAL A 1 -13.46 17.31 36.72
CA VAL A 1 -12.17 16.86 36.21
C VAL A 1 -12.37 16.50 34.74
N ASN A 2 -11.91 17.39 33.86
CA ASN A 2 -11.89 17.14 32.43
C ASN A 2 -10.69 16.26 32.14
N ASP A 3 -10.86 14.94 32.06
CA ASP A 3 -9.91 14.09 31.39
C ASP A 3 -9.86 14.51 29.92
N PRO A 4 -8.69 14.85 29.38
CA PRO A 4 -8.59 15.12 27.96
C PRO A 4 -8.97 13.83 27.23
N LYS A 5 -10.03 13.89 26.43
CA LYS A 5 -10.39 12.79 25.54
C LYS A 5 -9.15 12.46 24.73
N PRO A 6 -8.76 11.18 24.61
CA PRO A 6 -7.63 10.82 23.79
C PRO A 6 -7.85 11.38 22.39
N ASN A 7 -6.87 12.08 21.92
CA ASN A 7 -6.89 12.63 20.56
C ASN A 7 -6.88 11.43 19.60
N ILE A 8 -8.06 10.95 19.25
CA ILE A 8 -8.20 9.82 18.32
C ILE A 8 -7.83 10.36 16.95
N HIS A 9 -6.57 10.21 16.61
CA HIS A 9 -6.08 10.54 15.29
C HIS A 9 -6.62 9.49 14.32
N HIS A 10 -7.70 9.84 13.59
CA HIS A 10 -8.21 8.98 12.54
C HIS A 10 -7.24 9.01 11.37
N PRO A 11 -6.69 7.86 10.95
CA PRO A 11 -5.78 7.80 9.82
C PRO A 11 -6.51 8.18 8.53
N LYS A 12 -5.79 8.76 7.58
CA LYS A 12 -6.30 8.94 6.22
C LYS A 12 -6.51 7.58 5.56
N SER A 13 -7.48 7.49 4.66
CA SER A 13 -7.67 6.27 3.86
C SER A 13 -6.50 6.03 2.90
N PHE A 14 -5.93 7.09 2.34
CA PHE A 14 -4.83 7.00 1.38
C PHE A 14 -3.67 7.86 1.85
N ALA A 15 -2.54 7.23 2.10
CA ALA A 15 -1.38 7.93 2.65
C ALA A 15 -0.05 7.35 2.14
N VAL A 16 0.90 8.24 1.95
CA VAL A 16 2.31 7.93 1.74
C VAL A 16 3.07 8.49 2.92
N MET A 17 3.80 7.66 3.66
CA MET A 17 4.38 8.03 4.94
C MET A 17 5.71 7.33 5.21
N ARG A 18 6.50 7.93 6.10
CA ARG A 18 7.78 7.36 6.54
C ARG A 18 7.65 6.42 7.73
N ASP A 19 6.60 6.58 8.51
CA ASP A 19 6.38 5.77 9.70
C ASP A 19 6.01 4.32 9.35
N ALA A 20 6.25 3.41 10.29
CA ALA A 20 5.83 2.02 10.15
C ALA A 20 4.31 1.92 9.92
N LEU A 21 3.91 1.07 8.97
CA LEU A 21 2.51 0.88 8.64
C LEU A 21 1.83 -0.04 9.65
N GLU A 22 0.61 0.32 10.06
CA GLU A 22 -0.19 -0.43 11.03
C GLU A 22 -1.53 -0.83 10.41
N PRO A 23 -1.84 -2.15 10.32
CA PRO A 23 -3.07 -2.60 9.68
C PRO A 23 -4.32 -2.35 10.51
N ALA A 24 -4.26 -2.47 11.84
CA ALA A 24 -5.45 -2.40 12.69
C ALA A 24 -6.26 -1.10 12.56
N PRO A 25 -5.65 0.10 12.55
CA PRO A 25 -6.38 1.33 12.33
C PRO A 25 -7.08 1.39 10.96
N LEU A 26 -6.49 0.80 9.93
CA LEU A 26 -7.07 0.77 8.59
C LEU A 26 -8.25 -0.20 8.50
N VAL A 27 -8.17 -1.33 9.18
CA VAL A 27 -9.32 -2.26 9.29
C VAL A 27 -10.50 -1.57 9.95
N ALA A 28 -10.27 -0.89 11.06
CA ALA A 28 -11.31 -0.13 11.75
C ALA A 28 -11.92 0.98 10.87
N LEU A 29 -11.11 1.62 10.02
CA LEU A 29 -11.54 2.68 9.13
C LEU A 29 -12.47 2.19 8.01
N VAL A 30 -12.22 1.01 7.46
CA VAL A 30 -12.96 0.51 6.28
C VAL A 30 -14.18 -0.33 6.65
N GLN A 31 -14.17 -0.97 7.79
CA GLN A 31 -15.24 -1.91 8.18
C GLN A 31 -16.53 -1.17 8.52
N THR A 32 -17.64 -1.67 7.96
CA THR A 32 -19.00 -1.21 8.24
C THR A 32 -19.91 -2.39 8.57
N PRO A 33 -21.13 -2.16 9.12
CA PRO A 33 -22.06 -3.25 9.41
C PRO A 33 -22.51 -4.06 8.19
N GLN A 34 -22.35 -3.55 6.97
CA GLN A 34 -22.70 -4.27 5.75
C GLN A 34 -21.62 -5.25 5.28
N ASP A 35 -20.45 -5.19 5.89
CA ASP A 35 -19.30 -5.97 5.43
C ASP A 35 -19.25 -7.33 6.10
N GLY A 36 -19.16 -8.38 5.30
CA GLY A 36 -18.94 -9.75 5.76
C GLY A 36 -17.45 -10.18 5.64
N ALA A 37 -16.63 -9.36 5.00
CA ALA A 37 -15.23 -9.66 4.78
C ALA A 37 -14.37 -8.39 4.82
N VAL A 38 -13.19 -8.51 5.41
CA VAL A 38 -12.12 -7.51 5.32
C VAL A 38 -10.85 -8.24 4.93
N VAL A 39 -10.27 -7.87 3.80
CA VAL A 39 -9.00 -8.41 3.33
C VAL A 39 -7.92 -7.36 3.57
N THR A 40 -6.86 -7.77 4.24
CA THR A 40 -5.65 -6.97 4.41
C THR A 40 -4.52 -7.64 3.65
N PHE A 41 -4.02 -6.95 2.63
CA PHE A 41 -2.78 -7.32 1.95
C PHE A 41 -1.63 -6.50 2.52
N ALA A 42 -0.56 -7.17 2.88
CA ALA A 42 0.68 -6.53 3.29
C ALA A 42 1.80 -6.94 2.31
N GLY A 43 2.34 -5.96 1.59
CA GLY A 43 3.55 -6.16 0.81
C GLY A 43 4.76 -5.92 1.71
N VAL A 44 5.66 -6.91 1.77
CA VAL A 44 6.78 -6.94 2.73
C VAL A 44 8.09 -6.92 1.98
N ALA A 45 9.10 -6.25 2.56
CA ALA A 45 10.45 -6.28 2.03
C ALA A 45 11.07 -7.65 2.21
N ARG A 46 11.44 -8.32 1.12
CA ARG A 46 12.08 -9.64 1.15
C ARG A 46 13.58 -9.55 0.87
N ASP A 47 14.31 -10.57 1.23
CA ASP A 47 15.77 -10.61 1.18
C ASP A 47 16.38 -10.94 -0.19
N ASN A 48 15.55 -11.01 -1.23
CA ASN A 48 16.01 -11.31 -2.58
C ASN A 48 15.10 -10.69 -3.64
N PHE A 49 15.67 -10.44 -4.81
CA PHE A 49 14.95 -10.03 -6.01
C PHE A 49 15.60 -10.71 -7.22
N ASP A 50 14.80 -11.44 -8.02
CA ASP A 50 15.27 -12.23 -9.17
C ASP A 50 16.48 -13.14 -8.84
N GLY A 51 16.46 -13.77 -7.67
CA GLY A 51 17.52 -14.67 -7.20
C GLY A 51 18.77 -13.98 -6.68
N ARG A 52 18.79 -12.64 -6.65
CA ARG A 52 19.89 -11.85 -6.10
C ARG A 52 19.59 -11.42 -4.68
N ALA A 53 20.55 -11.60 -3.78
CA ALA A 53 20.41 -11.23 -2.37
C ALA A 53 20.30 -9.71 -2.19
N SER A 54 19.28 -9.29 -1.44
CA SER A 54 19.02 -7.89 -1.09
C SER A 54 19.29 -7.66 0.39
N ALA A 55 19.92 -6.52 0.71
CA ALA A 55 20.18 -6.12 2.09
C ALA A 55 19.08 -5.22 2.67
N ARG A 56 18.51 -4.37 1.86
CA ARG A 56 17.43 -3.44 2.21
C ARG A 56 16.77 -2.86 0.97
N LEU A 57 15.66 -2.17 1.18
CA LEU A 57 14.95 -1.44 0.14
C LEU A 57 14.86 0.05 0.51
N THR A 58 14.78 0.90 -0.48
CA THR A 58 14.36 2.28 -0.32
C THR A 58 13.21 2.55 -1.27
N TYR A 59 12.12 3.07 -0.73
CA TYR A 59 11.02 3.59 -1.54
C TYR A 59 11.06 5.11 -1.57
N ASP A 60 10.80 5.67 -2.72
CA ASP A 60 10.58 7.09 -2.92
C ASP A 60 9.25 7.31 -3.62
N ALA A 61 8.62 8.45 -3.38
CA ALA A 61 7.33 8.77 -3.96
C ALA A 61 7.18 10.28 -4.12
N TYR A 62 6.44 10.66 -5.17
CA TYR A 62 5.90 12.01 -5.27
C TYR A 62 4.55 12.04 -4.52
N ALA A 63 4.61 12.32 -3.21
CA ALA A 63 3.48 12.14 -2.29
C ALA A 63 2.24 12.94 -2.70
N GLU A 64 2.39 14.19 -3.16
CA GLU A 64 1.29 15.04 -3.61
C GLU A 64 0.52 14.44 -4.79
N MET A 65 1.19 13.69 -5.66
CA MET A 65 0.58 12.96 -6.76
C MET A 65 0.14 11.55 -6.36
N ALA A 66 0.94 10.88 -5.53
CA ALA A 66 0.71 9.48 -5.18
C ALA A 66 -0.60 9.28 -4.41
N GLU A 67 -0.87 10.10 -3.40
CA GLU A 67 -2.09 9.94 -2.59
C GLU A 67 -3.37 10.08 -3.41
N PRO A 68 -3.55 11.10 -4.29
CA PRO A 68 -4.70 11.15 -5.19
C PRO A 68 -4.79 9.97 -6.17
N VAL A 69 -3.66 9.44 -6.64
CA VAL A 69 -3.64 8.26 -7.52
C VAL A 69 -4.10 7.01 -6.76
N LEU A 70 -3.69 6.82 -5.51
CA LEU A 70 -4.18 5.72 -4.68
C LEU A 70 -5.70 5.80 -4.49
N ALA A 71 -6.23 6.99 -4.25
CA ALA A 71 -7.68 7.23 -4.15
C ALA A 71 -8.41 6.91 -5.46
N GLN A 72 -7.83 7.30 -6.60
CA GLN A 72 -8.37 6.98 -7.93
C GLN A 72 -8.40 5.47 -8.18
N ILE A 73 -7.35 4.76 -7.83
CA ILE A 73 -7.28 3.29 -7.98
C ILE A 73 -8.36 2.62 -7.12
N ALA A 74 -8.57 3.09 -5.89
CA ALA A 74 -9.65 2.59 -5.04
C ALA A 74 -11.03 2.82 -5.67
N ALA A 75 -11.27 3.99 -6.26
CA ALA A 75 -12.51 4.28 -6.97
C ALA A 75 -12.71 3.37 -8.19
N GLU A 76 -11.65 3.09 -8.95
CA GLU A 76 -11.68 2.12 -10.06
C GLU A 76 -12.08 0.72 -9.56
N ALA A 77 -11.52 0.28 -8.44
CA ALA A 77 -11.85 -1.01 -7.83
C ALA A 77 -13.32 -1.05 -7.38
N GLN A 78 -13.81 0.01 -6.75
CA GLN A 78 -15.21 0.13 -6.33
C GLN A 78 -16.19 0.13 -7.49
N ALA A 79 -15.81 0.66 -8.66
CA ALA A 79 -16.63 0.62 -9.88
C ALA A 79 -16.65 -0.77 -10.50
N ARG A 80 -15.61 -1.58 -10.30
CA ARG A 80 -15.43 -2.89 -10.94
C ARG A 80 -15.91 -4.06 -10.08
N TYR A 81 -15.78 -3.96 -8.77
CA TYR A 81 -16.10 -5.02 -7.81
C TYR A 81 -17.14 -4.54 -6.81
N GLN A 82 -17.92 -5.49 -6.27
CA GLN A 82 -18.87 -5.21 -5.18
C GLN A 82 -18.14 -5.17 -3.84
N ILE A 83 -17.51 -4.06 -3.59
CA ILE A 83 -16.75 -3.81 -2.37
C ILE A 83 -17.24 -2.54 -1.66
N GLY A 84 -16.89 -2.41 -0.40
CA GLY A 84 -17.13 -1.22 0.40
C GLY A 84 -15.94 -0.27 0.37
N ARG A 85 -15.53 0.18 1.56
CA ARG A 85 -14.43 1.12 1.72
C ARG A 85 -13.08 0.44 1.49
N VAL A 86 -12.13 1.25 1.06
CA VAL A 86 -10.75 0.85 0.79
C VAL A 86 -9.80 1.81 1.51
N ALA A 87 -8.72 1.28 2.05
CA ALA A 87 -7.60 2.09 2.53
C ALA A 87 -6.30 1.53 1.95
N VAL A 88 -5.40 2.44 1.57
CA VAL A 88 -4.08 2.10 1.05
C VAL A 88 -3.05 3.01 1.69
N HIS A 89 -2.09 2.41 2.40
CA HIS A 89 -0.93 3.13 2.93
C HIS A 89 0.33 2.57 2.29
N HIS A 90 1.20 3.44 1.84
CA HIS A 90 2.50 3.08 1.30
C HIS A 90 3.61 3.78 2.10
N ARG A 91 4.61 3.00 2.50
CA ARG A 91 5.76 3.53 3.21
C ARG A 91 6.82 4.02 2.22
N VAL A 92 7.48 5.12 2.56
CA VAL A 92 8.65 5.65 1.85
C VAL A 92 9.84 5.70 2.80
N GLY A 93 11.03 5.84 2.24
CA GLY A 93 12.27 5.80 2.96
C GLY A 93 12.88 4.39 2.97
N GLU A 94 13.83 4.18 3.85
CA GLU A 94 14.54 2.91 3.96
C GLU A 94 13.75 1.88 4.76
N LEU A 95 13.62 0.68 4.20
CA LEU A 95 12.99 -0.47 4.83
C LEU A 95 14.00 -1.58 5.03
N ALA A 96 14.05 -2.11 6.25
CA ALA A 96 14.74 -3.35 6.53
C ALA A 96 13.94 -4.55 5.98
N ILE A 97 14.64 -5.66 5.76
CA ILE A 97 13.99 -6.90 5.35
C ILE A 97 12.94 -7.31 6.39
N GLY A 98 11.75 -7.68 5.92
CA GLY A 98 10.63 -8.06 6.76
C GLY A 98 9.68 -6.90 7.11
N GLU A 99 10.07 -5.65 6.88
CA GLU A 99 9.18 -4.52 7.13
C GLU A 99 8.11 -4.39 6.04
N THR A 100 6.94 -3.91 6.44
CA THR A 100 5.80 -3.70 5.53
C THR A 100 5.99 -2.43 4.71
N ALA A 101 5.97 -2.58 3.39
CA ALA A 101 6.09 -1.48 2.44
C ALA A 101 4.73 -0.89 2.06
N VAL A 102 3.71 -1.72 1.94
CA VAL A 102 2.38 -1.31 1.50
C VAL A 102 1.31 -2.12 2.22
N LEU A 103 0.22 -1.44 2.59
CA LEU A 103 -1.01 -2.06 3.07
C LEU A 103 -2.14 -1.71 2.14
N VAL A 104 -2.90 -2.72 1.72
CA VAL A 104 -4.17 -2.56 1.00
C VAL A 104 -5.25 -3.25 1.82
N VAL A 105 -6.21 -2.48 2.29
CA VAL A 105 -7.30 -3.00 3.13
C VAL A 105 -8.62 -2.76 2.41
N VAL A 106 -9.37 -3.84 2.17
CA VAL A 106 -10.61 -3.82 1.41
C VAL A 106 -11.72 -4.48 2.22
N ALA A 107 -12.79 -3.75 2.47
CA ALA A 107 -14.02 -4.29 3.04
C ALA A 107 -15.01 -4.63 1.94
N ALA A 108 -15.76 -5.72 2.10
CA ALA A 108 -16.77 -6.14 1.14
C ALA A 108 -17.85 -6.98 1.80
N PRO A 109 -19.06 -7.06 1.21
CA PRO A 109 -20.08 -8.00 1.68
C PRO A 109 -19.60 -9.46 1.64
N HIS A 110 -18.83 -9.84 0.60
CA HIS A 110 -18.34 -11.19 0.38
C HIS A 110 -16.85 -11.22 0.07
N ARG A 111 -16.19 -12.29 0.53
CA ARG A 111 -14.71 -12.41 0.48
C ARG A 111 -14.12 -12.43 -0.93
N GLN A 112 -14.79 -13.03 -1.91
CA GLN A 112 -14.24 -13.14 -3.26
C GLN A 112 -13.97 -11.79 -3.87
N ALA A 113 -14.93 -10.87 -3.82
CA ALA A 113 -14.75 -9.52 -4.32
C ALA A 113 -13.63 -8.77 -3.58
N ALA A 114 -13.52 -8.98 -2.26
CA ALA A 114 -12.47 -8.36 -1.45
C ALA A 114 -11.07 -8.83 -1.88
N PHE A 115 -10.87 -10.13 -2.11
CA PHE A 115 -9.59 -10.67 -2.60
C PHE A 115 -9.26 -10.17 -4.01
N GLU A 116 -10.23 -10.22 -4.92
CA GLU A 116 -10.04 -9.78 -6.30
C GLU A 116 -9.70 -8.27 -6.37
N ALA A 117 -10.41 -7.47 -5.60
CA ALA A 117 -10.17 -6.03 -5.53
C ALA A 117 -8.79 -5.70 -4.95
N ALA A 118 -8.35 -6.40 -3.90
CA ALA A 118 -7.03 -6.20 -3.33
C ALA A 118 -5.92 -6.51 -4.34
N ALA A 119 -6.05 -7.60 -5.09
CA ALA A 119 -5.11 -7.95 -6.16
C ALA A 119 -5.11 -6.91 -7.28
N PHE A 120 -6.28 -6.48 -7.73
CA PHE A 120 -6.43 -5.43 -8.74
C PHE A 120 -5.77 -4.12 -8.30
N ILE A 121 -6.01 -3.70 -7.05
CA ILE A 121 -5.43 -2.46 -6.51
C ILE A 121 -3.91 -2.54 -6.53
N MET A 122 -3.32 -3.66 -6.11
CA MET A 122 -1.87 -3.83 -6.15
C MET A 122 -1.31 -3.78 -7.56
N ASP A 123 -1.97 -4.42 -8.52
CA ASP A 123 -1.55 -4.37 -9.93
C ASP A 123 -1.56 -2.93 -10.46
N ARG A 124 -2.63 -2.18 -10.16
CA ARG A 124 -2.75 -0.79 -10.58
C ARG A 124 -1.72 0.13 -9.92
N ILE A 125 -1.43 -0.08 -8.64
CA ILE A 125 -0.37 0.69 -7.94
C ILE A 125 0.96 0.54 -8.68
N LYS A 126 1.32 -0.68 -9.05
CA LYS A 126 2.57 -0.95 -9.79
C LYS A 126 2.57 -0.38 -11.20
N GLU A 127 1.39 -0.20 -11.81
CA GLU A 127 1.27 0.36 -13.16
C GLU A 127 1.35 1.89 -13.19
N ILE A 128 0.68 2.58 -12.26
CA ILE A 128 0.44 4.02 -12.39
C ILE A 128 0.85 4.88 -11.20
N ALA A 129 1.04 4.31 -10.01
CA ALA A 129 1.39 5.11 -8.85
C ALA A 129 2.83 5.66 -8.98
N PRO A 130 3.05 6.96 -8.72
CA PRO A 130 4.38 7.56 -8.77
C PRO A 130 5.17 7.21 -7.50
N ILE A 131 5.49 5.94 -7.37
CA ILE A 131 6.23 5.33 -6.28
C ILE A 131 7.34 4.46 -6.89
N TRP A 132 8.58 4.66 -6.46
CA TRP A 132 9.75 3.99 -6.99
C TRP A 132 10.47 3.21 -5.92
N LYS A 133 11.02 2.05 -6.29
CA LYS A 133 11.76 1.15 -5.43
C LYS A 133 13.23 1.11 -5.84
N ARG A 134 14.13 1.28 -4.86
CA ARG A 134 15.55 1.09 -5.02
C ARG A 134 15.98 -0.13 -4.23
N GLU A 135 16.55 -1.10 -4.93
CA GLU A 135 17.12 -2.30 -4.33
C GLU A 135 18.55 -2.03 -3.88
N HIS A 136 18.85 -2.29 -2.60
CA HIS A 136 20.21 -2.25 -2.07
C HIS A 136 20.69 -3.69 -1.96
N TRP A 137 21.46 -4.13 -2.96
CA TRP A 137 21.97 -5.48 -3.01
C TRP A 137 22.93 -5.77 -1.86
N ALA A 138 23.01 -7.04 -1.42
CA ALA A 138 24.01 -7.47 -0.45
C ALA A 138 25.43 -7.25 -0.97
N GLU A 139 25.61 -7.37 -2.28
CA GLU A 139 26.87 -7.08 -2.99
C GLU A 139 26.56 -6.27 -4.25
N GLY A 140 27.30 -5.19 -4.46
CA GLY A 140 27.19 -4.33 -5.63
C GLY A 140 26.42 -3.04 -5.39
N GLU A 141 26.33 -2.23 -6.43
CA GLU A 141 25.69 -0.93 -6.40
C GLU A 141 24.16 -1.04 -6.35
N PRO A 142 23.49 -0.10 -5.65
CA PRO A 142 22.02 -0.06 -5.64
C PRO A 142 21.44 0.20 -7.04
N GLU A 143 20.23 -0.36 -7.27
CA GLU A 143 19.50 -0.19 -8.52
C GLU A 143 18.06 0.20 -8.28
N TRP A 144 17.53 1.12 -9.08
CA TRP A 144 16.10 1.39 -9.15
C TRP A 144 15.40 0.28 -9.92
N ILE A 145 14.36 -0.30 -9.31
CA ILE A 145 13.62 -1.44 -9.85
C ILE A 145 12.19 -1.00 -10.23
N GLY A 146 11.68 -1.59 -11.30
CA GLY A 146 10.31 -1.36 -11.76
C GLY A 146 10.13 -0.14 -12.65
N ASP A 147 11.15 0.68 -12.79
CA ASP A 147 11.10 1.89 -13.62
C ASP A 147 10.96 1.63 -15.11
N GLU A 148 11.38 0.46 -15.57
CA GLU A 148 11.33 0.15 -17.01
C GLU A 148 9.93 0.10 -17.56
N LYS A 149 8.95 -0.33 -16.76
CA LYS A 149 7.54 -0.35 -17.18
C LYS A 149 6.94 1.05 -17.20
N THR A 150 7.30 1.88 -16.23
CA THR A 150 6.84 3.27 -16.16
C THR A 150 7.58 4.19 -17.11
N ARG A 151 8.86 3.93 -17.40
CA ARG A 151 9.66 4.70 -18.36
C ARG A 151 9.33 4.40 -19.82
N ARG A 152 8.70 3.27 -20.12
CA ARG A 152 8.30 2.87 -21.46
C ARG A 152 6.88 3.29 -21.84
N SER A 153 6.16 3.88 -20.91
CA SER A 153 4.88 4.52 -21.25
C SER A 153 5.17 5.92 -21.78
N PRO A 154 4.87 6.21 -23.05
CA PRO A 154 5.01 7.56 -23.57
C PRO A 154 4.04 8.52 -22.90
#